data_6c1253520c6ecc9b9757fff94e98b519
#
_entry.id   6c1253520c6ecc9b9757fff94e98b519
#
_cell.length_a   1.000
_cell.length_b   1.000
_cell.length_c   1.000
_cell.angle_alpha   90.00
_cell.angle_beta   90.00
_cell.angle_gamma   90.00
#
_symmetry.space_group_name_H-M   'P 1'
#
loop_
_entity.id
_entity.type
_entity.pdbx_description
1 polymer ?
#
loop_
_entity_poly.entity_id
_entity_poly.type
_entity_poly.pdbx_seq_one_letter_code
_entity_poly.pdbx_strand_id
1 'polypeptide(L)'
;MTTTPVIAASLTIPPLENGDKLTRWEFERRYQEMPHLKKAELIEGIVYMASPLRFESHAEPHANIIGWLALYKAATPGVRLGDNATVRLDIDNEPQPDALLRIDKGGQSTISQDDYVEGAPELIVEIAASSASYDVHQKLNVYRRNQVQEYLVWRFYEQEIDWFRLQAGEYIKLEPDSDGIMRSQIFPGLWLDKNALLMGDLGKVLVILQRGLETAEHRDFVNKLTANHS
;
A
#
# COMPACT_ATOMS: atom_id res chain seq x y z
N MET A 1 25.73 -11.68 -58.21
CA MET A 1 25.03 -12.17 -56.98
C MET A 1 24.73 -10.97 -56.14
N THR A 2 23.50 -10.52 -56.15
CA THR A 2 23.02 -9.37 -55.35
C THR A 2 22.52 -9.91 -54.03
N THR A 3 23.26 -9.63 -52.94
CA THR A 3 22.83 -9.94 -51.59
C THR A 3 21.80 -8.89 -51.14
N THR A 4 20.55 -9.29 -50.99
CA THR A 4 19.50 -8.47 -50.38
C THR A 4 19.83 -8.32 -48.92
N PRO A 5 19.88 -7.09 -48.38
CA PRO A 5 20.08 -6.91 -46.95
C PRO A 5 18.85 -7.43 -46.19
N VAL A 6 19.04 -8.37 -45.27
CA VAL A 6 18.04 -8.77 -44.30
C VAL A 6 17.89 -7.57 -43.34
N ILE A 7 16.82 -6.81 -43.50
CA ILE A 7 16.41 -5.80 -42.52
C ILE A 7 15.98 -6.59 -41.27
N ALA A 8 16.81 -6.58 -40.24
CA ALA A 8 16.39 -7.04 -38.91
C ALA A 8 15.17 -6.21 -38.49
N ALA A 9 14.03 -6.86 -38.44
CA ALA A 9 12.83 -6.22 -37.86
C ALA A 9 13.20 -5.82 -36.43
N SER A 10 13.18 -4.52 -36.16
CA SER A 10 13.25 -3.99 -34.80
C SER A 10 12.08 -4.62 -34.04
N LEU A 11 12.36 -5.50 -33.11
CA LEU A 11 11.37 -6.05 -32.20
C LEU A 11 10.90 -4.88 -31.30
N THR A 12 9.84 -4.21 -31.75
CA THR A 12 9.19 -3.18 -30.93
C THR A 12 8.56 -3.87 -29.72
N ILE A 13 8.90 -3.39 -28.52
CA ILE A 13 8.28 -3.86 -27.29
C ILE A 13 6.80 -3.46 -27.33
N PRO A 14 5.85 -4.40 -27.22
CA PRO A 14 4.43 -4.05 -27.21
C PRO A 14 4.08 -3.21 -25.97
N PRO A 15 3.21 -2.22 -26.08
CA PRO A 15 2.75 -1.44 -24.92
C PRO A 15 1.98 -2.34 -23.96
N LEU A 16 1.84 -1.85 -22.70
CA LEU A 16 0.88 -2.44 -21.75
C LEU A 16 -0.55 -2.09 -22.18
N GLU A 17 -1.43 -3.06 -22.07
CA GLU A 17 -2.87 -2.86 -22.22
C GLU A 17 -3.58 -3.34 -20.94
N ASN A 18 -4.67 -2.66 -20.57
CA ASN A 18 -5.46 -3.06 -19.42
C ASN A 18 -6.07 -4.45 -19.64
N GLY A 19 -5.83 -5.38 -18.72
CA GLY A 19 -6.26 -6.77 -18.84
C GLY A 19 -5.21 -7.72 -19.48
N ASP A 20 -4.06 -7.23 -19.91
CA ASP A 20 -2.94 -8.09 -20.33
C ASP A 20 -2.60 -9.08 -19.21
N LYS A 21 -2.26 -10.32 -19.61
CA LYS A 21 -1.79 -11.34 -18.68
C LYS A 21 -0.29 -11.54 -18.84
N LEU A 22 0.47 -11.11 -17.84
CA LEU A 22 1.93 -11.03 -17.90
C LEU A 22 2.56 -11.58 -16.62
N THR A 23 3.84 -11.95 -16.70
CA THR A 23 4.70 -12.04 -15.52
C THR A 23 5.22 -10.65 -15.16
N ARG A 24 5.68 -10.45 -13.92
CA ARG A 24 6.27 -9.17 -13.47
C ARG A 24 7.39 -8.69 -14.40
N TRP A 25 8.31 -9.58 -14.82
CA TRP A 25 9.41 -9.22 -15.71
C TRP A 25 8.97 -8.64 -17.06
N GLU A 26 7.92 -9.23 -17.64
CA GLU A 26 7.37 -8.73 -18.91
C GLU A 26 6.56 -7.44 -18.68
N PHE A 27 5.87 -7.33 -17.55
CA PHE A 27 5.18 -6.11 -17.13
C PHE A 27 6.17 -4.95 -16.97
N GLU A 28 7.22 -5.12 -16.14
CA GLU A 28 8.26 -4.10 -15.93
C GLU A 28 8.94 -3.70 -17.24
N ARG A 29 9.29 -4.69 -18.09
CA ARG A 29 9.92 -4.44 -19.39
C ARG A 29 9.06 -3.54 -20.29
N ARG A 30 7.74 -3.78 -20.35
CA ARG A 30 6.81 -2.95 -21.13
C ARG A 30 6.55 -1.61 -20.47
N TYR A 31 6.43 -1.57 -19.15
CA TYR A 31 6.16 -0.37 -18.39
C TYR A 31 7.29 0.66 -18.55
N GLN A 32 8.55 0.23 -18.55
CA GLN A 32 9.73 1.08 -18.76
C GLN A 32 9.70 1.80 -20.12
N GLU A 33 9.11 1.19 -21.14
CA GLU A 33 8.97 1.80 -22.47
C GLU A 33 7.80 2.80 -22.56
N MET A 34 7.05 2.99 -21.46
CA MET A 34 5.88 3.86 -21.39
C MET A 34 6.07 5.01 -20.38
N PRO A 35 7.04 5.93 -20.55
CA PRO A 35 7.39 6.94 -19.54
C PRO A 35 6.26 7.94 -19.25
N HIS A 36 5.22 7.99 -20.10
CA HIS A 36 4.03 8.83 -19.90
C HIS A 36 2.96 8.15 -19.06
N LEU A 37 3.02 6.83 -18.89
CA LEU A 37 2.10 6.09 -18.04
C LEU A 37 2.48 6.29 -16.57
N LYS A 38 1.58 6.91 -15.80
CA LYS A 38 1.88 7.32 -14.43
C LYS A 38 1.64 6.22 -13.40
N LYS A 39 0.64 5.35 -13.63
CA LYS A 39 0.29 4.27 -12.73
C LYS A 39 -0.22 3.07 -13.52
N ALA A 40 0.41 1.93 -13.31
CA ALA A 40 -0.10 0.63 -13.69
C ALA A 40 0.28 -0.37 -12.59
N GLU A 41 -0.55 -1.36 -12.38
CA GLU A 41 -0.35 -2.42 -11.39
C GLU A 41 -0.42 -3.78 -12.08
N LEU A 42 0.34 -4.74 -11.57
CA LEU A 42 0.20 -6.15 -11.92
C LEU A 42 -0.39 -6.89 -10.71
N ILE A 43 -1.57 -7.46 -10.86
CA ILE A 43 -2.25 -8.22 -9.81
C ILE A 43 -2.69 -9.57 -10.34
N GLU A 44 -2.19 -10.65 -9.74
CA GLU A 44 -2.41 -12.02 -10.21
C GLU A 44 -2.06 -12.20 -11.70
N GLY A 45 -1.01 -11.53 -12.13
CA GLY A 45 -0.54 -11.56 -13.53
C GLY A 45 -1.40 -10.74 -14.50
N ILE A 46 -2.38 -9.98 -14.02
CA ILE A 46 -3.26 -9.13 -14.85
C ILE A 46 -2.85 -7.67 -14.67
N VAL A 47 -2.71 -6.96 -15.80
CA VAL A 47 -2.39 -5.54 -15.83
C VAL A 47 -3.62 -4.70 -15.56
N TYR A 48 -3.52 -3.79 -14.60
CA TYR A 48 -4.52 -2.77 -14.30
C TYR A 48 -3.93 -1.38 -14.50
N MET A 49 -4.59 -0.57 -15.34
CA MET A 49 -4.18 0.80 -15.60
C MET A 49 -5.06 1.77 -14.80
N ALA A 50 -4.43 2.78 -14.22
CA ALA A 50 -5.15 3.74 -13.38
C ALA A 50 -6.19 4.53 -14.15
N SER A 51 -7.35 4.73 -13.53
CA SER A 51 -8.37 5.68 -13.97
C SER A 51 -8.11 7.07 -13.39
N PRO A 52 -8.68 8.15 -13.98
CA PRO A 52 -8.60 9.47 -13.37
C PRO A 52 -9.19 9.49 -11.96
N LEU A 53 -8.45 10.06 -11.00
CA LEU A 53 -8.86 10.16 -9.59
C LEU A 53 -9.82 11.35 -9.41
N ARG A 54 -10.85 11.13 -8.61
CA ARG A 54 -11.82 12.16 -8.23
C ARG A 54 -11.41 12.78 -6.89
N PHE A 55 -11.68 14.07 -6.70
CA PHE A 55 -11.27 14.79 -5.49
C PHE A 55 -11.94 14.23 -4.23
N GLU A 56 -13.28 14.31 -4.16
CA GLU A 56 -14.02 13.93 -2.94
C GLU A 56 -13.95 12.45 -2.60
N SER A 57 -14.02 11.58 -3.61
CA SER A 57 -14.09 10.14 -3.36
C SER A 57 -12.74 9.44 -3.28
N HIS A 58 -11.63 10.14 -3.58
CA HIS A 58 -10.30 9.54 -3.49
C HIS A 58 -9.23 10.52 -3.00
N ALA A 59 -9.03 11.69 -3.65
CA ALA A 59 -7.87 12.53 -3.35
C ALA A 59 -7.90 13.11 -1.93
N GLU A 60 -9.05 13.57 -1.44
CA GLU A 60 -9.20 14.07 -0.08
C GLU A 60 -9.12 12.95 0.98
N PRO A 61 -9.82 11.80 0.85
CA PRO A 61 -9.60 10.63 1.70
C PRO A 61 -8.13 10.19 1.75
N HIS A 62 -7.46 10.15 0.60
CA HIS A 62 -6.05 9.81 0.52
C HIS A 62 -5.17 10.82 1.29
N ALA A 63 -5.41 12.12 1.11
CA ALA A 63 -4.69 13.15 1.86
C ALA A 63 -4.88 13.02 3.38
N ASN A 64 -6.09 12.67 3.84
CA ASN A 64 -6.36 12.42 5.26
C ASN A 64 -5.59 11.20 5.79
N ILE A 65 -5.55 10.11 5.05
CA ILE A 65 -4.74 8.91 5.38
C ILE A 65 -3.26 9.27 5.44
N ILE A 66 -2.73 9.96 4.43
CA ILE A 66 -1.32 10.38 4.42
C ILE A 66 -1.02 11.31 5.61
N GLY A 67 -1.91 12.25 5.94
CA GLY A 67 -1.75 13.13 7.11
C GLY A 67 -1.67 12.34 8.43
N TRP A 68 -2.54 11.36 8.62
CA TRP A 68 -2.56 10.48 9.78
C TRP A 68 -1.28 9.63 9.87
N LEU A 69 -0.88 8.96 8.78
CA LEU A 69 0.31 8.12 8.75
C LEU A 69 1.61 8.94 8.85
N ALA A 70 1.64 10.16 8.29
CA ALA A 70 2.81 11.04 8.36
C ALA A 70 3.09 11.50 9.80
N LEU A 71 2.04 11.82 10.59
CA LEU A 71 2.20 12.15 12.00
C LEU A 71 2.73 10.95 12.80
N TYR A 72 2.20 9.75 12.54
CA TYR A 72 2.72 8.53 13.16
C TYR A 72 4.19 8.30 12.84
N LYS A 73 4.56 8.36 11.55
CA LYS A 73 5.94 8.19 11.08
C LYS A 73 6.88 9.23 11.69
N ALA A 74 6.44 10.48 11.84
CA ALA A 74 7.25 11.55 12.43
C ALA A 74 7.57 11.28 13.91
N ALA A 75 6.67 10.63 14.63
CA ALA A 75 6.82 10.27 16.05
C ALA A 75 7.50 8.88 16.25
N THR A 76 7.74 8.11 15.19
CA THR A 76 8.21 6.72 15.27
C THR A 76 9.46 6.51 14.41
N PRO A 77 10.66 6.94 14.88
CA PRO A 77 11.92 6.69 14.18
C PRO A 77 12.10 5.21 13.86
N GLY A 78 12.52 4.92 12.62
CA GLY A 78 12.66 3.54 12.12
C GLY A 78 11.42 3.04 11.36
N VAL A 79 10.33 3.80 11.33
CA VAL A 79 9.18 3.56 10.41
C VAL A 79 9.28 4.49 9.22
N ARG A 80 9.03 3.96 8.03
CA ARG A 80 8.97 4.71 6.77
C ARG A 80 7.56 4.67 6.19
N LEU A 81 7.14 5.79 5.63
CA LEU A 81 5.87 5.97 4.92
C LEU A 81 6.15 6.06 3.42
N GLY A 82 5.43 5.29 2.63
CA GLY A 82 5.35 5.42 1.17
C GLY A 82 3.95 5.90 0.75
N ASP A 83 3.93 6.81 -0.22
CA ASP A 83 2.75 7.35 -0.89
C ASP A 83 2.80 6.92 -2.34
N ASN A 84 1.83 6.13 -2.80
CA ASN A 84 1.78 5.57 -4.15
C ASN A 84 3.09 4.87 -4.59
N ALA A 85 3.75 4.18 -3.68
CA ALA A 85 4.99 3.49 -3.98
C ALA A 85 4.73 2.12 -4.60
N THR A 86 5.45 1.78 -5.66
CA THR A 86 5.41 0.43 -6.26
C THR A 86 6.01 -0.60 -5.30
N VAL A 87 5.31 -1.71 -5.12
CA VAL A 87 5.70 -2.81 -4.25
C VAL A 87 5.81 -4.11 -5.05
N ARG A 88 7.00 -4.66 -5.13
CA ARG A 88 7.27 -5.96 -5.77
C ARG A 88 7.04 -7.08 -4.76
N LEU A 89 5.89 -7.72 -4.82
CA LEU A 89 5.51 -8.77 -3.86
C LEU A 89 6.00 -10.15 -4.29
N ASP A 90 5.66 -10.55 -5.52
CA ASP A 90 6.03 -11.85 -6.08
C ASP A 90 6.13 -11.78 -7.62
N ILE A 91 6.19 -12.93 -8.29
CA ILE A 91 6.37 -12.99 -9.74
C ILE A 91 5.15 -12.50 -10.55
N ASP A 92 3.98 -12.48 -9.94
CA ASP A 92 2.71 -12.14 -10.59
C ASP A 92 2.05 -10.90 -9.95
N ASN A 93 2.73 -10.26 -8.97
CA ASN A 93 2.14 -9.17 -8.22
C ASN A 93 3.11 -8.01 -7.98
N GLU A 94 2.77 -6.87 -8.56
CA GLU A 94 3.44 -5.58 -8.40
C GLU A 94 2.38 -4.48 -8.24
N PRO A 95 1.72 -4.38 -7.05
CA PRO A 95 0.77 -3.31 -6.76
C PRO A 95 1.45 -1.96 -6.53
N GLN A 96 0.66 -0.91 -6.64
CA GLN A 96 1.02 0.46 -6.27
C GLN A 96 -0.04 1.01 -5.29
N PRO A 97 0.01 0.57 -4.01
CA PRO A 97 -0.98 0.96 -3.01
C PRO A 97 -0.98 2.47 -2.74
N ASP A 98 -2.14 3.00 -2.33
CA ASP A 98 -2.30 4.42 -2.04
C ASP A 98 -1.38 4.87 -0.88
N ALA A 99 -1.20 4.04 0.15
CA ALA A 99 -0.20 4.28 1.19
C ALA A 99 0.35 2.98 1.78
N LEU A 100 1.56 3.05 2.34
CA LEU A 100 2.14 1.96 3.10
C LEU A 100 2.99 2.46 4.27
N LEU A 101 3.06 1.66 5.34
CA LEU A 101 4.11 1.79 6.36
C LEU A 101 5.00 0.55 6.34
N ARG A 102 6.31 0.78 6.43
CA ARG A 102 7.30 -0.28 6.58
C ARG A 102 8.28 0.00 7.70
N ILE A 103 8.80 -1.04 8.33
CA ILE A 103 9.90 -0.96 9.28
C ILE A 103 11.21 -0.97 8.49
N ASP A 104 12.06 0.03 8.72
CA ASP A 104 13.26 0.25 7.90
C ASP A 104 14.32 -0.84 8.11
N LYS A 105 14.64 -1.14 9.37
CA LYS A 105 15.59 -2.22 9.73
C LYS A 105 14.90 -3.31 10.55
N GLY A 106 15.02 -4.55 10.08
CA GLY A 106 14.38 -5.70 10.70
C GLY A 106 12.91 -5.88 10.33
N GLY A 107 12.39 -5.09 9.38
CA GLY A 107 11.10 -5.29 8.75
C GLY A 107 11.12 -6.39 7.68
N GLN A 108 9.95 -6.66 7.09
CA GLN A 108 9.78 -7.70 6.08
C GLN A 108 10.17 -7.26 4.67
N SER A 109 10.17 -5.96 4.39
CA SER A 109 10.49 -5.39 3.09
C SER A 109 11.83 -4.65 3.09
N THR A 110 12.43 -4.56 1.90
CA THR A 110 13.66 -3.80 1.65
C THR A 110 13.43 -2.80 0.51
N ILE A 111 14.40 -1.92 0.28
CA ILE A 111 14.42 -1.07 -0.91
C ILE A 111 15.44 -1.66 -1.87
N SER A 112 15.02 -1.93 -3.10
CA SER A 112 15.87 -2.45 -4.17
C SER A 112 16.87 -1.40 -4.67
N GLN A 113 17.85 -1.82 -5.49
CA GLN A 113 18.85 -0.91 -6.06
C GLN A 113 18.24 0.11 -7.04
N ASP A 114 17.12 -0.22 -7.65
CA ASP A 114 16.34 0.64 -8.55
C ASP A 114 15.18 1.38 -7.85
N ASP A 115 15.26 1.48 -6.49
CA ASP A 115 14.41 2.29 -5.62
C ASP A 115 12.93 1.85 -5.52
N TYR A 116 12.66 0.55 -5.66
CA TYR A 116 11.33 -0.03 -5.41
C TYR A 116 11.26 -0.73 -4.04
N VAL A 117 10.06 -0.87 -3.49
CA VAL A 117 9.84 -1.71 -2.31
C VAL A 117 9.84 -3.18 -2.74
N GLU A 118 10.75 -3.97 -2.20
CA GLU A 118 10.82 -5.43 -2.42
C GLU A 118 10.33 -6.18 -1.19
N GLY A 119 9.36 -7.08 -1.36
CA GLY A 119 8.70 -7.81 -0.29
C GLY A 119 7.54 -7.05 0.35
N ALA A 120 6.87 -7.68 1.31
CA ALA A 120 5.67 -7.15 1.94
C ALA A 120 5.98 -6.04 2.95
N PRO A 121 5.44 -4.81 2.80
CA PRO A 121 5.43 -3.85 3.89
C PRO A 121 4.50 -4.34 5.02
N GLU A 122 4.68 -3.82 6.23
CA GLU A 122 3.90 -4.26 7.38
C GLU A 122 2.45 -3.77 7.34
N LEU A 123 2.18 -2.59 6.76
CA LEU A 123 0.84 -2.06 6.54
C LEU A 123 0.69 -1.55 5.11
N ILE A 124 -0.40 -1.93 4.48
CA ILE A 124 -0.87 -1.35 3.21
C ILE A 124 -2.23 -0.71 3.43
N VAL A 125 -2.45 0.45 2.79
CA VAL A 125 -3.74 1.16 2.79
C VAL A 125 -4.19 1.42 1.37
N GLU A 126 -5.48 1.16 1.10
CA GLU A 126 -6.15 1.45 -0.17
C GLU A 126 -7.41 2.28 0.05
N ILE A 127 -7.68 3.23 -0.84
CA ILE A 127 -8.93 3.98 -0.89
C ILE A 127 -9.75 3.50 -2.08
N ALA A 128 -10.74 2.68 -1.80
CA ALA A 128 -11.58 2.01 -2.77
C ALA A 128 -12.85 2.82 -3.07
N ALA A 129 -12.85 3.59 -4.15
CA ALA A 129 -14.04 4.27 -4.64
C ALA A 129 -14.73 3.42 -5.71
N SER A 130 -14.16 3.35 -6.92
CA SER A 130 -14.71 2.56 -8.03
C SER A 130 -14.20 1.12 -8.06
N SER A 131 -13.18 0.81 -7.29
CA SER A 131 -12.45 -0.47 -7.24
C SER A 131 -12.80 -1.33 -6.02
N ALA A 132 -13.82 -0.97 -5.23
CA ALA A 132 -14.11 -1.62 -3.94
C ALA A 132 -14.15 -3.15 -4.03
N SER A 133 -14.78 -3.73 -5.08
CA SER A 133 -14.81 -5.18 -5.28
C SER A 133 -13.43 -5.79 -5.52
N TYR A 134 -12.60 -5.09 -6.28
CA TYR A 134 -11.23 -5.50 -6.60
C TYR A 134 -10.32 -5.41 -5.37
N ASP A 135 -10.32 -4.25 -4.68
CA ASP A 135 -9.48 -4.02 -3.50
C ASP A 135 -9.89 -4.94 -2.33
N VAL A 136 -11.19 -5.17 -2.13
CA VAL A 136 -11.67 -6.05 -1.04
C VAL A 136 -11.44 -7.52 -1.33
N HIS A 137 -11.43 -7.98 -2.58
CA HIS A 137 -11.35 -9.41 -2.89
C HIS A 137 -10.00 -9.84 -3.46
N GLN A 138 -9.56 -9.23 -4.57
CA GLN A 138 -8.33 -9.67 -5.22
C GLN A 138 -7.08 -9.19 -4.47
N LYS A 139 -6.95 -7.89 -4.19
CA LYS A 139 -5.82 -7.35 -3.45
C LYS A 139 -5.74 -7.91 -2.03
N LEU A 140 -6.89 -8.11 -1.35
CA LEU A 140 -6.91 -8.75 -0.03
C LEU A 140 -6.26 -10.13 -0.07
N ASN A 141 -6.57 -10.96 -1.07
CA ASN A 141 -5.96 -12.28 -1.24
C ASN A 141 -4.46 -12.19 -1.58
N VAL A 142 -4.09 -11.25 -2.45
CA VAL A 142 -2.69 -11.01 -2.82
C VAL A 142 -1.88 -10.58 -1.60
N TYR A 143 -2.35 -9.59 -0.84
CA TYR A 143 -1.65 -9.09 0.35
C TYR A 143 -1.56 -10.16 1.45
N ARG A 144 -2.63 -10.91 1.70
CA ARG A 144 -2.63 -12.03 2.64
C ARG A 144 -1.58 -13.09 2.27
N ARG A 145 -1.58 -13.52 1.02
CA ARG A 145 -0.70 -14.56 0.49
C ARG A 145 0.77 -14.15 0.55
N ASN A 146 1.03 -12.87 0.34
CA ASN A 146 2.36 -12.27 0.40
C ASN A 146 2.76 -11.80 1.81
N GLN A 147 1.98 -12.14 2.84
CA GLN A 147 2.31 -11.90 4.25
C GLN A 147 2.35 -10.41 4.65
N VAL A 148 1.58 -9.54 3.98
CA VAL A 148 1.34 -8.18 4.48
C VAL A 148 0.62 -8.30 5.82
N GLN A 149 1.22 -7.76 6.89
CA GLN A 149 0.75 -8.02 8.25
C GLN A 149 -0.57 -7.31 8.57
N GLU A 150 -0.75 -6.09 8.06
CA GLU A 150 -2.00 -5.35 8.18
C GLU A 150 -2.43 -4.76 6.84
N TYR A 151 -3.71 -4.83 6.56
CA TYR A 151 -4.33 -4.25 5.38
C TYR A 151 -5.55 -3.43 5.77
N LEU A 152 -5.53 -2.12 5.45
CA LEU A 152 -6.65 -1.21 5.65
C LEU A 152 -7.24 -0.83 4.30
N VAL A 153 -8.55 -0.98 4.13
CA VAL A 153 -9.27 -0.52 2.95
C VAL A 153 -10.41 0.41 3.34
N TRP A 154 -10.40 1.63 2.80
CA TRP A 154 -11.48 2.59 2.94
C TRP A 154 -12.41 2.49 1.74
N ARG A 155 -13.58 1.86 1.93
CA ARG A 155 -14.64 1.75 0.93
C ARG A 155 -15.50 3.01 0.97
N PHE A 156 -15.16 3.98 0.13
CA PHE A 156 -15.70 5.34 0.23
C PHE A 156 -17.22 5.39 0.08
N TYR A 157 -17.78 4.73 -0.95
CA TYR A 157 -19.24 4.81 -1.20
C TYR A 157 -20.06 4.00 -0.20
N GLU A 158 -19.50 2.97 0.39
CA GLU A 158 -20.13 2.18 1.44
C GLU A 158 -20.00 2.84 2.82
N GLN A 159 -19.23 3.94 2.92
CA GLN A 159 -18.93 4.62 4.18
C GLN A 159 -18.37 3.66 5.23
N GLU A 160 -17.44 2.80 4.82
CA GLU A 160 -16.89 1.75 5.65
C GLU A 160 -15.36 1.72 5.57
N ILE A 161 -14.71 1.44 6.69
CA ILE A 161 -13.28 1.15 6.78
C ILE A 161 -13.13 -0.24 7.34
N ASP A 162 -12.50 -1.11 6.58
CA ASP A 162 -12.09 -2.45 7.00
C ASP A 162 -10.58 -2.44 7.25
N TRP A 163 -10.18 -2.85 8.45
CA TRP A 163 -8.77 -3.02 8.79
C TRP A 163 -8.54 -4.47 9.18
N PHE A 164 -7.70 -5.15 8.44
CA PHE A 164 -7.39 -6.55 8.64
C PHE A 164 -6.00 -6.73 9.22
N ARG A 165 -5.85 -7.74 10.06
CA ARG A 165 -4.57 -8.23 10.58
C ARG A 165 -4.35 -9.66 10.13
N LEU A 166 -3.13 -9.97 9.68
CA LEU A 166 -2.73 -11.34 9.36
C LEU A 166 -2.48 -12.14 10.66
N GLN A 167 -3.18 -13.25 10.80
CA GLN A 167 -3.01 -14.18 11.92
C GLN A 167 -3.13 -15.61 11.42
N ALA A 168 -2.10 -16.43 11.64
CA ALA A 168 -2.06 -17.84 11.22
C ALA A 168 -2.37 -18.04 9.72
N GLY A 169 -1.96 -17.10 8.85
CA GLY A 169 -2.16 -17.17 7.41
C GLY A 169 -3.51 -16.63 6.91
N GLU A 170 -4.39 -16.19 7.82
CA GLU A 170 -5.70 -15.62 7.48
C GLU A 170 -5.81 -14.16 7.94
N TYR A 171 -6.56 -13.34 7.17
CA TYR A 171 -6.91 -11.99 7.60
C TYR A 171 -8.10 -12.00 8.55
N ILE A 172 -7.89 -11.46 9.74
CA ILE A 172 -8.93 -11.24 10.75
C ILE A 172 -9.22 -9.74 10.78
N LYS A 173 -10.48 -9.37 10.66
CA LYS A 173 -10.90 -7.96 10.74
C LYS A 173 -10.67 -7.45 12.17
N LEU A 174 -10.05 -6.29 12.28
CA LEU A 174 -9.93 -5.57 13.53
C LEU A 174 -11.24 -4.83 13.79
N GLU A 175 -11.85 -5.12 14.93
CA GLU A 175 -13.07 -4.42 15.34
C GLU A 175 -12.70 -3.18 16.16
N PRO A 176 -13.40 -2.06 15.99
CA PRO A 176 -13.24 -0.91 16.86
C PRO A 176 -13.66 -1.25 18.30
N ASP A 177 -13.01 -0.62 19.27
CA ASP A 177 -13.42 -0.73 20.67
C ASP A 177 -14.74 0.01 20.97
N SER A 178 -15.15 0.04 22.27
CA SER A 178 -16.37 0.71 22.71
C SER A 178 -16.44 2.21 22.37
N ASP A 179 -15.28 2.83 22.15
CA ASP A 179 -15.16 4.26 21.81
C ASP A 179 -15.06 4.49 20.29
N GLY A 180 -15.15 3.42 19.50
CA GLY A 180 -15.04 3.45 18.04
C GLY A 180 -13.58 3.55 17.53
N ILE A 181 -12.61 3.28 18.40
CA ILE A 181 -11.18 3.38 18.06
C ILE A 181 -10.64 2.03 17.59
N MET A 182 -10.04 2.01 16.42
CA MET A 182 -9.26 0.89 15.89
C MET A 182 -7.79 1.06 16.25
N ARG A 183 -7.10 -0.04 16.57
CA ARG A 183 -5.70 0.00 16.97
C ARG A 183 -4.88 -1.01 16.18
N SER A 184 -3.81 -0.54 15.56
CA SER A 184 -2.82 -1.42 14.95
C SER A 184 -2.24 -2.39 15.98
N GLN A 185 -2.05 -3.63 15.55
CA GLN A 185 -1.38 -4.65 16.35
C GLN A 185 0.12 -4.77 15.99
N ILE A 186 0.52 -4.15 14.86
CA ILE A 186 1.89 -4.18 14.35
C ILE A 186 2.61 -2.87 14.64
N PHE A 187 1.86 -1.76 14.65
CA PHE A 187 2.38 -0.42 14.90
C PHE A 187 1.78 0.13 16.21
N PRO A 188 2.35 -0.19 17.39
CA PRO A 188 1.87 0.31 18.68
C PRO A 188 1.70 1.83 18.68
N GLY A 189 0.54 2.32 19.14
CA GLY A 189 0.20 3.74 19.14
C GLY A 189 -0.43 4.24 17.83
N LEU A 190 -0.45 3.46 16.75
CA LEU A 190 -1.20 3.82 15.54
C LEU A 190 -2.69 3.54 15.76
N TRP A 191 -3.37 4.57 16.28
CA TRP A 191 -4.79 4.54 16.61
C TRP A 191 -5.60 5.36 15.63
N LEU A 192 -6.80 4.88 15.29
CA LEU A 192 -7.71 5.49 14.34
C LEU A 192 -9.12 5.60 14.91
N ASP A 193 -9.66 6.83 15.02
CA ASP A 193 -11.10 7.02 15.18
C ASP A 193 -11.76 6.83 13.80
N LYS A 194 -12.35 5.64 13.61
CA LYS A 194 -13.00 5.25 12.36
C LYS A 194 -14.10 6.24 11.96
N ASN A 195 -14.95 6.65 12.92
CA ASN A 195 -16.08 7.52 12.65
C ASN A 195 -15.63 8.93 12.28
N ALA A 196 -14.63 9.46 13.00
CA ALA A 196 -14.07 10.76 12.68
C ALA A 196 -13.46 10.79 11.27
N LEU A 197 -12.72 9.73 10.87
CA LEU A 197 -12.15 9.65 9.54
C LEU A 197 -13.24 9.59 8.45
N LEU A 198 -14.29 8.79 8.64
CA LEU A 198 -15.43 8.70 7.71
C LEU A 198 -16.17 10.03 7.56
N MET A 199 -16.22 10.85 8.62
CA MET A 199 -16.81 12.21 8.61
C MET A 199 -15.85 13.29 8.06
N GLY A 200 -14.61 12.95 7.71
CA GLY A 200 -13.60 13.90 7.25
C GLY A 200 -13.01 14.76 8.38
N ASP A 201 -13.28 14.43 9.65
CA ASP A 201 -12.72 15.14 10.82
C ASP A 201 -11.29 14.66 11.11
N LEU A 202 -10.36 15.07 10.24
CA LEU A 202 -8.93 14.77 10.43
C LEU A 202 -8.41 15.31 11.76
N GLY A 203 -8.91 16.45 12.23
CA GLY A 203 -8.50 17.03 13.51
C GLY A 203 -8.71 16.05 14.66
N LYS A 204 -9.91 15.45 14.75
CA LYS A 204 -10.22 14.44 15.77
C LYS A 204 -9.40 13.15 15.58
N VAL A 205 -9.20 12.71 14.35
CA VAL A 205 -8.33 11.55 14.04
C VAL A 205 -6.93 11.77 14.60
N LEU A 206 -6.34 12.94 14.39
CA LEU A 206 -4.99 13.27 14.86
C LEU A 206 -4.92 13.38 16.39
N VAL A 207 -5.98 13.88 17.07
CA VAL A 207 -6.06 13.89 18.54
C VAL A 207 -6.03 12.45 19.10
N ILE A 208 -6.75 11.52 18.48
CA ILE A 208 -6.76 10.11 18.89
C ILE A 208 -5.41 9.45 18.62
N LEU A 209 -4.80 9.71 17.48
CA LEU A 209 -3.45 9.24 17.19
C LEU A 209 -2.46 9.74 18.25
N GLN A 210 -2.51 11.03 18.61
CA GLN A 210 -1.62 11.61 19.62
C GLN A 210 -1.69 10.86 20.95
N ARG A 211 -2.92 10.49 21.41
CA ARG A 211 -3.09 9.66 22.61
C ARG A 211 -2.41 8.30 22.48
N GLY A 212 -2.47 7.67 21.30
CA GLY A 212 -1.77 6.43 21.02
C GLY A 212 -0.25 6.57 21.13
N LEU A 213 0.29 7.67 20.61
CA LEU A 213 1.72 7.98 20.64
C LEU A 213 2.26 8.23 22.06
N GLU A 214 1.40 8.61 23.02
CA GLU A 214 1.77 8.84 24.41
C GLU A 214 1.80 7.55 25.25
N THR A 215 1.43 6.40 24.70
CA THR A 215 1.39 5.11 25.42
C THR A 215 2.77 4.55 25.72
N ALA A 216 2.85 3.67 26.72
CA ALA A 216 4.07 2.95 27.05
C ALA A 216 4.47 1.99 25.90
N GLU A 217 3.49 1.34 25.30
CA GLU A 217 3.68 0.38 24.21
C GLU A 217 4.34 1.07 23.00
N HIS A 218 3.93 2.29 22.66
CA HIS A 218 4.56 3.06 21.59
C HIS A 218 6.01 3.42 21.94
N ARG A 219 6.27 3.90 23.15
CA ARG A 219 7.65 4.22 23.60
C ARG A 219 8.55 2.99 23.54
N ASP A 220 8.06 1.83 24.00
CA ASP A 220 8.82 0.58 23.98
C ASP A 220 9.09 0.12 22.53
N PHE A 221 8.14 0.32 21.63
CA PHE A 221 8.31 0.04 20.22
C PHE A 221 9.38 0.92 19.58
N VAL A 222 9.36 2.23 19.83
CA VAL A 222 10.39 3.18 19.36
C VAL A 222 11.77 2.79 19.88
N ASN A 223 11.89 2.42 21.16
CA ASN A 223 13.16 1.99 21.75
C ASN A 223 13.71 0.73 21.06
N LYS A 224 12.85 -0.25 20.74
CA LYS A 224 13.25 -1.47 19.99
C LYS A 224 13.73 -1.13 18.58
N LEU A 225 13.02 -0.27 17.86
CA LEU A 225 13.43 0.15 16.52
C LEU A 225 14.78 0.88 16.54
N THR A 226 14.99 1.75 17.52
CA THR A 226 16.24 2.52 17.66
C THR A 226 17.43 1.61 17.99
N ALA A 227 17.24 0.60 18.84
CA ALA A 227 18.28 -0.38 19.17
C ALA A 227 18.75 -1.18 17.95
N ASN A 228 17.89 -1.44 16.98
CA ASN A 228 18.23 -2.12 15.72
C ASN A 228 19.00 -1.21 14.74
N HIS A 229 19.13 0.10 15.03
CA HIS A 229 19.86 1.08 14.21
C HIS A 229 21.31 1.30 14.69
N SER A 230 21.67 0.77 15.86
CA SER A 230 23.01 0.85 16.43
C SER A 230 23.86 -0.35 16.06
#